data_af4919f9241d4c5d83092ebb83ee85c1
#
_entry.id   af4919f9241d4c5d83092ebb83ee85c1
#
_cell.length_a   1.000
_cell.length_b   1.000
_cell.length_c   1.000
_cell.angle_alpha   90.00
_cell.angle_beta   90.00
_cell.angle_gamma   90.00
#
_symmetry.space_group_name_H-M   'P 1'
#
loop_
_entity.id
_entity.type
_entity.pdbx_description
1 polymer ?
#
loop_
_entity_poly.entity_id
_entity_poly.type
_entity_poly.pdbx_seq_one_letter_code
_entity_poly.pdbx_strand_id
1 'polypeptide(L)'
;MGSILNPLYTAVSWVMITFHDLLAFTNNEDLQWSVGIIALVIVIRIILIPLFVKQIKSQRALTALAPHMKEIQKKYKDDRQKQSEEMMKLYKEHKTNPLASCFPILAQAPIFFALFTVLNGISQNRAHGLLKGEYLVSAQNASFFGAPLSGTFLGSSDGGTKLIAILLIIFMSATTFTTQRQLMVKG
;
A
#
# COMPACT_ATOMS: atom_id res chain seq x y z
N MET A 1 -8.02 -0.29 -20.76
CA MET A 1 -8.06 -0.12 -19.28
C MET A 1 -7.66 1.27 -18.79
N GLY A 2 -7.03 2.13 -19.63
CA GLY A 2 -6.55 3.46 -19.21
C GLY A 2 -7.61 4.49 -18.77
N SER A 3 -8.82 4.46 -19.32
CA SER A 3 -9.78 5.55 -19.07
C SER A 3 -10.41 5.54 -17.67
N ILE A 4 -10.58 4.38 -17.05
CA ILE A 4 -11.19 4.24 -15.71
C ILE A 4 -10.22 4.69 -14.60
N LEU A 5 -8.91 4.51 -14.80
CA LEU A 5 -7.89 4.89 -13.82
C LEU A 5 -7.36 6.32 -14.00
N ASN A 6 -7.71 6.99 -15.11
CA ASN A 6 -7.27 8.36 -15.38
C ASN A 6 -7.62 9.35 -14.25
N PRO A 7 -8.82 9.34 -13.64
CA PRO A 7 -9.11 10.23 -12.51
C PRO A 7 -8.19 9.96 -11.31
N LEU A 8 -7.83 8.69 -11.07
CA LEU A 8 -6.89 8.33 -10.01
C LEU A 8 -5.47 8.80 -10.32
N TYR A 9 -5.00 8.68 -11.57
CA TYR A 9 -3.70 9.23 -11.99
C TYR A 9 -3.65 10.74 -11.80
N THR A 10 -4.74 11.42 -12.17
CA THR A 10 -4.87 12.87 -11.97
C THR A 10 -4.86 13.24 -10.49
N ALA A 11 -5.60 12.53 -9.66
CA ALA A 11 -5.64 12.79 -8.20
C ALA A 11 -4.28 12.55 -7.55
N VAL A 12 -3.61 11.43 -7.87
CA VAL A 12 -2.27 11.11 -7.35
C VAL A 12 -1.26 12.17 -7.74
N SER A 13 -1.18 12.51 -9.03
CA SER A 13 -0.25 13.53 -9.52
C SER A 13 -0.58 14.92 -9.01
N TRP A 14 -1.87 15.27 -8.85
CA TRP A 14 -2.29 16.54 -8.28
C TRP A 14 -1.81 16.72 -6.85
N VAL A 15 -1.99 15.71 -6.00
CA VAL A 15 -1.50 15.75 -4.62
C VAL A 15 0.02 15.91 -4.60
N MET A 16 0.76 15.13 -5.39
CA MET A 16 2.22 15.22 -5.45
C MET A 16 2.69 16.63 -5.85
N ILE A 17 2.13 17.19 -6.93
CA ILE A 17 2.48 18.53 -7.42
C ILE A 17 2.09 19.60 -6.40
N THR A 18 0.92 19.49 -5.75
CA THR A 18 0.50 20.46 -4.73
C THR A 18 1.51 20.55 -3.58
N PHE A 19 1.99 19.41 -3.08
CA PHE A 19 3.00 19.42 -2.01
C PHE A 19 4.39 19.82 -2.51
N HIS A 20 4.74 19.49 -3.75
CA HIS A 20 5.95 19.98 -4.39
C HIS A 20 5.94 21.52 -4.47
N ASP A 21 4.87 22.12 -5.00
CA ASP A 21 4.75 23.57 -5.17
C ASP A 21 4.65 24.30 -3.84
N LEU A 22 4.00 23.69 -2.82
CA LEU A 22 3.94 24.23 -1.47
C LEU A 22 5.34 24.40 -0.86
N LEU A 23 6.28 23.55 -1.24
CA LEU A 23 7.68 23.59 -0.79
C LEU A 23 8.62 24.31 -1.76
N ALA A 24 8.11 25.01 -2.77
CA ALA A 24 8.91 25.74 -3.74
C ALA A 24 9.86 26.77 -3.10
N PHE A 25 9.51 27.27 -1.90
CA PHE A 25 10.36 28.20 -1.13
C PHE A 25 11.70 27.58 -0.69
N THR A 26 11.82 26.24 -0.65
CA THR A 26 13.07 25.55 -0.23
C THR A 26 14.14 25.54 -1.32
N ASN A 27 13.81 25.83 -2.57
CA ASN A 27 14.69 25.74 -3.75
C ASN A 27 15.46 24.40 -3.83
N ASN A 28 14.89 23.33 -3.30
CA ASN A 28 15.48 21.99 -3.27
C ASN A 28 14.50 20.98 -3.86
N GLU A 29 14.66 20.65 -5.13
CA GLU A 29 13.77 19.72 -5.85
C GLU A 29 13.75 18.32 -5.24
N ASP A 30 14.88 17.85 -4.71
CA ASP A 30 14.99 16.57 -4.05
C ASP A 30 14.04 16.48 -2.82
N LEU A 31 14.03 17.54 -2.01
CA LEU A 31 13.16 17.65 -0.85
C LEU A 31 11.69 17.79 -1.27
N GLN A 32 11.41 18.62 -2.28
CA GLN A 32 10.04 18.87 -2.76
C GLN A 32 9.38 17.59 -3.26
N TRP A 33 10.07 16.82 -4.11
CA TRP A 33 9.54 15.55 -4.61
C TRP A 33 9.47 14.47 -3.54
N SER A 34 10.49 14.36 -2.68
CA SER A 34 10.48 13.37 -1.59
C SER A 34 9.33 13.60 -0.62
N VAL A 35 9.13 14.86 -0.20
CA VAL A 35 8.00 15.23 0.67
C VAL A 35 6.68 15.09 -0.06
N GLY A 36 6.60 15.42 -1.35
CA GLY A 36 5.40 15.23 -2.16
C GLY A 36 4.94 13.77 -2.19
N ILE A 37 5.86 12.82 -2.36
CA ILE A 37 5.58 11.39 -2.33
C ILE A 37 5.15 10.93 -0.93
N ILE A 38 5.86 11.35 0.12
CA ILE A 38 5.53 11.02 1.50
C ILE A 38 4.14 11.57 1.87
N ALA A 39 3.87 12.83 1.54
CA ALA A 39 2.58 13.48 1.79
C ALA A 39 1.44 12.78 1.07
N LEU A 40 1.65 12.38 -0.19
CA LEU A 40 0.68 11.58 -0.94
C LEU A 40 0.32 10.29 -0.20
N VAL A 41 1.32 9.55 0.29
CA VAL A 41 1.08 8.32 1.06
C VAL A 41 0.31 8.60 2.34
N ILE A 42 0.65 9.68 3.06
CA ILE A 42 -0.06 10.11 4.28
C ILE A 42 -1.52 10.45 3.96
N VAL A 43 -1.78 11.23 2.94
CA VAL A 43 -3.15 11.62 2.51
C VAL A 43 -3.98 10.38 2.20
N ILE A 44 -3.44 9.44 1.41
CA ILE A 44 -4.12 8.19 1.09
C ILE A 44 -4.42 7.40 2.38
N ARG A 45 -3.47 7.31 3.31
CA ARG A 45 -3.65 6.61 4.59
C ARG A 45 -4.74 7.26 5.44
N ILE A 46 -4.79 8.57 5.51
CA ILE A 46 -5.83 9.31 6.25
C ILE A 46 -7.23 9.01 5.66
N ILE A 47 -7.37 9.08 4.35
CA ILE A 47 -8.63 8.78 3.66
C ILE A 47 -9.08 7.33 3.93
N LEU A 48 -8.14 6.40 4.02
CA LEU A 48 -8.42 4.99 4.22
C LEU A 48 -8.55 4.56 5.70
N ILE A 49 -8.32 5.46 6.68
CA ILE A 49 -8.47 5.15 8.11
C ILE A 49 -9.80 4.44 8.42
N PRO A 50 -10.98 4.95 8.02
CA PRO A 50 -12.24 4.30 8.36
C PRO A 50 -12.36 2.87 7.80
N LEU A 51 -11.75 2.63 6.64
CA LEU A 51 -11.69 1.30 6.04
C LEU A 51 -10.78 0.36 6.84
N PHE A 52 -9.59 0.82 7.24
CA PHE A 52 -8.66 0.04 8.04
C PHE A 52 -9.21 -0.27 9.44
N VAL A 53 -9.93 0.65 10.07
CA VAL A 53 -10.59 0.39 11.36
C VAL A 53 -11.61 -0.74 11.24
N LYS A 54 -12.42 -0.76 10.18
CA LYS A 54 -13.38 -1.85 9.92
C LYS A 54 -12.66 -3.19 9.69
N GLN A 55 -11.56 -3.17 8.95
CA GLN A 55 -10.72 -4.34 8.69
C GLN A 55 -10.17 -4.94 9.98
N ILE A 56 -9.55 -4.11 10.84
CA ILE A 56 -8.95 -4.55 12.10
C ILE A 56 -10.01 -5.18 13.00
N LYS A 57 -11.21 -4.56 13.09
CA LYS A 57 -12.33 -5.13 13.86
C LYS A 57 -12.75 -6.50 13.33
N SER A 58 -12.89 -6.64 12.01
CA SER A 58 -13.23 -7.93 11.39
C SER A 58 -12.15 -8.99 11.60
N GLN A 59 -10.88 -8.62 11.46
CA GLN A 59 -9.75 -9.51 11.65
C GLN A 59 -9.69 -10.01 13.11
N ARG A 60 -9.89 -9.13 14.09
CA ARG A 60 -9.95 -9.53 15.51
C ARG A 60 -11.11 -10.48 15.78
N ALA A 61 -12.30 -10.24 15.22
CA ALA A 61 -13.43 -11.14 15.35
C ALA A 61 -13.12 -12.54 14.78
N LEU A 62 -12.47 -12.61 13.63
CA LEU A 62 -12.04 -13.89 13.03
C LEU A 62 -10.95 -14.58 13.87
N THR A 63 -10.00 -13.83 14.44
CA THR A 63 -8.97 -14.37 15.33
C THR A 63 -9.56 -14.97 16.59
N ALA A 64 -10.59 -14.33 17.17
CA ALA A 64 -11.31 -14.85 18.32
C ALA A 64 -12.04 -16.18 18.03
N LEU A 65 -12.45 -16.40 16.76
CA LEU A 65 -13.07 -17.64 16.32
C LEU A 65 -12.08 -18.77 15.98
N ALA A 66 -10.79 -18.46 15.93
CA ALA A 66 -9.75 -19.40 15.52
C ALA A 66 -9.75 -20.73 16.30
N PRO A 67 -9.98 -20.79 17.64
CA PRO A 67 -10.10 -22.06 18.37
C PRO A 67 -11.27 -22.90 17.88
N HIS A 68 -12.47 -22.31 17.73
CA HIS A 68 -13.66 -23.02 17.22
C HIS A 68 -13.49 -23.51 15.78
N MET A 69 -12.80 -22.72 14.93
CA MET A 69 -12.45 -23.14 13.59
C MET A 69 -11.55 -24.38 13.59
N LYS A 70 -10.56 -24.45 14.49
CA LYS A 70 -9.68 -25.62 14.64
C LYS A 70 -10.44 -26.85 15.12
N GLU A 71 -11.43 -26.70 15.99
CA GLU A 71 -12.30 -27.81 16.44
C GLU A 71 -13.13 -28.38 15.30
N ILE A 72 -13.75 -27.51 14.48
CA ILE A 72 -14.50 -27.92 13.29
C ILE A 72 -13.58 -28.64 12.30
N GLN A 73 -12.38 -28.12 12.06
CA GLN A 73 -11.39 -28.72 11.16
C GLN A 73 -10.95 -30.11 11.65
N LYS A 74 -10.78 -30.30 12.95
CA LYS A 74 -10.44 -31.59 13.55
C LYS A 74 -11.61 -32.59 13.48
N LYS A 75 -12.83 -32.13 13.78
CA LYS A 75 -14.04 -32.95 13.83
C LYS A 75 -14.45 -33.48 12.46
N TYR A 76 -14.30 -32.65 11.42
CA TYR A 76 -14.73 -32.99 10.06
C TYR A 76 -13.54 -33.13 9.10
N LYS A 77 -12.42 -33.71 9.58
CA LYS A 77 -11.17 -33.85 8.83
C LYS A 77 -11.35 -34.57 7.50
N ASP A 78 -12.21 -35.58 7.49
CA ASP A 78 -12.43 -36.47 6.34
C ASP A 78 -13.65 -36.07 5.48
N ASP A 79 -14.42 -35.07 5.92
CA ASP A 79 -15.62 -34.56 5.23
C ASP A 79 -15.51 -33.06 5.00
N ARG A 80 -14.89 -32.67 3.88
CA ARG A 80 -14.67 -31.27 3.51
C ARG A 80 -15.98 -30.49 3.30
N GLN A 81 -17.05 -31.16 2.88
CA GLN A 81 -18.32 -30.50 2.65
C GLN A 81 -18.96 -30.08 3.96
N LYS A 82 -19.08 -31.03 4.93
CA LYS A 82 -19.55 -30.69 6.28
C LYS A 82 -18.67 -29.69 7.00
N GLN A 83 -17.36 -29.78 6.83
CA GLN A 83 -16.42 -28.81 7.38
C GLN A 83 -16.74 -27.38 6.87
N SER A 84 -16.98 -27.24 5.56
CA SER A 84 -17.32 -25.93 4.96
C SER A 84 -18.67 -25.42 5.45
N GLU A 85 -19.68 -26.30 5.54
CA GLU A 85 -21.02 -25.96 6.04
C GLU A 85 -20.98 -25.47 7.49
N GLU A 86 -20.30 -26.19 8.38
CA GLU A 86 -20.17 -25.85 9.79
C GLU A 86 -19.33 -24.57 9.99
N MET A 87 -18.29 -24.37 9.17
CA MET A 87 -17.54 -23.10 9.16
C MET A 87 -18.44 -21.92 8.76
N MET A 88 -19.28 -22.08 7.75
CA MET A 88 -20.22 -21.04 7.32
C MET A 88 -21.29 -20.76 8.37
N LYS A 89 -21.78 -21.79 9.09
CA LYS A 89 -22.67 -21.60 10.23
C LYS A 89 -22.00 -20.81 11.36
N LEU A 90 -20.77 -21.19 11.73
CA LEU A 90 -19.97 -20.48 12.74
C LEU A 90 -19.85 -18.99 12.41
N TYR A 91 -19.54 -18.63 11.15
CA TYR A 91 -19.45 -17.24 10.73
C TYR A 91 -20.79 -16.52 10.81
N LYS A 92 -21.89 -17.17 10.44
CA LYS A 92 -23.25 -16.59 10.53
C LYS A 92 -23.69 -16.37 11.98
N GLU A 93 -23.48 -17.33 12.87
CA GLU A 93 -23.81 -17.25 14.29
C GLU A 93 -23.09 -16.08 14.97
N HIS A 94 -21.80 -15.90 14.66
CA HIS A 94 -21.00 -14.82 15.23
C HIS A 94 -21.07 -13.51 14.43
N LYS A 95 -21.96 -13.42 13.42
CA LYS A 95 -22.13 -12.25 12.55
C LYS A 95 -20.81 -11.75 11.97
N THR A 96 -19.88 -12.67 11.69
CA THR A 96 -18.58 -12.39 11.08
C THR A 96 -18.60 -12.73 9.60
N ASN A 97 -17.91 -11.89 8.79
CA ASN A 97 -17.80 -12.14 7.36
C ASN A 97 -16.33 -12.42 7.02
N PRO A 98 -15.96 -13.62 6.57
CA PRO A 98 -14.58 -13.95 6.22
C PRO A 98 -14.06 -13.10 5.05
N LEU A 99 -14.94 -12.63 4.16
CA LEU A 99 -14.58 -11.75 3.04
C LEU A 99 -14.25 -10.32 3.48
N ALA A 100 -14.69 -9.91 4.67
CA ALA A 100 -14.42 -8.56 5.17
C ALA A 100 -12.93 -8.32 5.46
N SER A 101 -12.13 -9.37 5.66
CA SER A 101 -10.68 -9.26 5.85
C SER A 101 -9.91 -9.06 4.53
N CYS A 102 -10.44 -9.51 3.40
CA CYS A 102 -9.81 -9.32 2.08
C CYS A 102 -10.32 -8.07 1.33
N PHE A 103 -11.44 -7.49 1.77
CA PHE A 103 -12.03 -6.30 1.14
C PHE A 103 -11.05 -5.11 1.02
N PRO A 104 -10.20 -4.81 2.02
CA PRO A 104 -9.23 -3.71 1.92
C PRO A 104 -8.19 -3.92 0.82
N ILE A 105 -7.80 -5.16 0.53
CA ILE A 105 -6.87 -5.47 -0.56
C ILE A 105 -7.51 -5.07 -1.89
N LEU A 106 -8.80 -5.40 -2.08
CA LEU A 106 -9.55 -5.03 -3.28
C LEU A 106 -9.76 -3.52 -3.40
N ALA A 107 -10.02 -2.82 -2.29
CA ALA A 107 -10.17 -1.38 -2.27
C ALA A 107 -8.82 -0.65 -2.48
N GLN A 108 -7.73 -1.22 -1.97
CA GLN A 108 -6.38 -0.67 -2.11
C GLN A 108 -5.79 -0.90 -3.51
N ALA A 109 -6.20 -1.99 -4.21
CA ALA A 109 -5.61 -2.37 -5.48
C ALA A 109 -5.67 -1.24 -6.54
N PRO A 110 -6.79 -0.55 -6.80
CA PRO A 110 -6.83 0.55 -7.77
C PRO A 110 -5.88 1.69 -7.40
N ILE A 111 -5.78 2.02 -6.10
CA ILE A 111 -4.91 3.08 -5.58
C ILE A 111 -3.45 2.68 -5.75
N PHE A 112 -3.12 1.42 -5.44
CA PHE A 112 -1.78 0.87 -5.63
C PHE A 112 -1.37 0.91 -7.10
N PHE A 113 -2.24 0.45 -8.01
CA PHE A 113 -1.95 0.49 -9.45
C PHE A 113 -1.81 1.92 -9.96
N ALA A 114 -2.60 2.86 -9.48
CA ALA A 114 -2.46 4.26 -9.86
C ALA A 114 -1.13 4.85 -9.39
N LEU A 115 -0.78 4.64 -8.13
CA LEU A 115 0.49 5.08 -7.56
C LEU A 115 1.69 4.44 -8.28
N PHE A 116 1.64 3.12 -8.48
CA PHE A 116 2.68 2.37 -9.19
C PHE A 116 2.86 2.89 -10.63
N THR A 117 1.76 3.13 -11.35
CA THR A 117 1.81 3.61 -12.74
C THR A 117 2.40 5.02 -12.81
N VAL A 118 2.01 5.92 -11.92
CA VAL A 118 2.53 7.30 -11.88
C VAL A 118 4.02 7.30 -11.55
N LEU A 119 4.45 6.59 -10.50
CA LEU A 119 5.85 6.52 -10.08
C LEU A 119 6.72 5.79 -11.12
N ASN A 120 6.24 4.68 -11.68
CA ASN A 120 6.94 3.98 -12.76
C ASN A 120 7.00 4.82 -14.03
N GLY A 121 6.01 5.68 -14.28
CA GLY A 121 6.00 6.65 -15.35
C GLY A 121 7.15 7.64 -15.25
N ILE A 122 7.50 8.08 -14.03
CA ILE A 122 8.67 8.94 -13.80
C ILE A 122 9.94 8.25 -14.30
N SER A 123 10.18 7.00 -13.90
CA SER A 123 11.38 6.26 -14.30
C SER A 123 11.44 5.94 -15.81
N GLN A 124 10.29 5.81 -16.47
CA GLN A 124 10.19 5.48 -17.91
C GLN A 124 9.96 6.70 -18.81
N ASN A 125 10.01 7.91 -18.28
CA ASN A 125 9.71 9.16 -19.01
C ASN A 125 8.31 9.14 -19.65
N ARG A 126 7.32 8.61 -18.94
CA ARG A 126 5.93 8.54 -19.40
C ARG A 126 5.04 9.42 -18.54
N ALA A 127 4.37 10.38 -19.20
CA ALA A 127 3.44 11.29 -18.54
C ALA A 127 2.16 10.56 -18.11
N HIS A 128 1.80 10.71 -16.84
CA HIS A 128 0.52 10.23 -16.28
C HIS A 128 -0.15 11.33 -15.45
N GLY A 129 -1.45 11.51 -15.65
CA GLY A 129 -2.20 12.55 -14.96
C GLY A 129 -1.68 13.95 -15.29
N LEU A 130 -1.35 14.71 -14.25
CA LEU A 130 -0.79 16.06 -14.35
C LEU A 130 0.74 16.08 -14.41
N LEU A 131 1.40 14.95 -14.19
CA LEU A 131 2.87 14.84 -14.21
C LEU A 131 3.37 14.81 -15.66
N LYS A 132 3.60 15.99 -16.24
CA LYS A 132 4.02 16.21 -17.63
C LYS A 132 5.03 17.35 -17.70
N GLY A 133 5.77 17.43 -18.83
CA GLY A 133 6.68 18.53 -19.10
C GLY A 133 7.73 18.71 -17.99
N GLU A 134 7.85 19.91 -17.47
CA GLU A 134 8.84 20.28 -16.46
C GLU A 134 8.74 19.44 -15.19
N TYR A 135 7.52 19.18 -14.68
CA TYR A 135 7.33 18.36 -13.50
C TYR A 135 7.83 16.93 -13.68
N LEU A 136 7.66 16.35 -14.87
CA LEU A 136 8.16 15.00 -15.14
C LEU A 136 9.68 14.97 -15.16
N VAL A 137 10.32 15.95 -15.81
CA VAL A 137 11.78 16.07 -15.89
C VAL A 137 12.39 16.36 -14.52
N SER A 138 11.79 17.28 -13.76
CA SER A 138 12.20 17.59 -12.39
C SER A 138 12.12 16.36 -11.48
N ALA A 139 11.00 15.61 -11.53
CA ALA A 139 10.83 14.38 -10.74
C ALA A 139 11.83 13.28 -11.10
N GLN A 140 12.25 13.19 -12.37
CA GLN A 140 13.27 12.23 -12.82
C GLN A 140 14.66 12.52 -12.27
N ASN A 141 14.99 13.81 -12.17
CA ASN A 141 16.28 14.28 -11.68
C ASN A 141 16.37 14.30 -10.15
N ALA A 142 15.22 14.26 -9.48
CA ALA A 142 15.17 14.29 -8.02
C ALA A 142 15.73 13.02 -7.40
N SER A 143 16.36 13.18 -6.25
CA SER A 143 16.97 12.10 -5.48
C SER A 143 16.43 12.05 -4.04
N PHE A 144 16.51 10.87 -3.42
CA PHE A 144 16.20 10.66 -2.02
C PHE A 144 17.46 10.15 -1.32
N PHE A 145 18.05 10.98 -0.47
CA PHE A 145 19.35 10.73 0.18
C PHE A 145 20.46 10.38 -0.83
N GLY A 146 20.45 11.00 -2.02
CA GLY A 146 21.43 10.76 -3.08
C GLY A 146 21.12 9.56 -3.98
N ALA A 147 20.04 8.83 -3.74
CA ALA A 147 19.54 7.81 -4.65
C ALA A 147 18.47 8.42 -5.58
N PRO A 148 18.63 8.36 -6.91
CA PRO A 148 17.63 8.89 -7.82
C PRO A 148 16.26 8.23 -7.60
N LEU A 149 15.18 9.02 -7.58
CA LEU A 149 13.81 8.50 -7.40
C LEU A 149 13.40 7.55 -8.53
N SER A 150 14.01 7.70 -9.70
CA SER A 150 13.85 6.80 -10.84
C SER A 150 14.68 5.51 -10.74
N GLY A 151 15.58 5.41 -9.75
CA GLY A 151 16.49 4.28 -9.56
C GLY A 151 15.78 3.02 -9.09
N THR A 152 16.28 1.87 -9.54
CA THR A 152 15.77 0.56 -9.08
C THR A 152 16.92 -0.28 -8.51
N PHE A 153 16.62 -1.15 -7.56
CA PHE A 153 17.65 -2.02 -6.94
C PHE A 153 18.39 -2.89 -7.96
N LEU A 154 17.66 -3.46 -8.92
CA LEU A 154 18.24 -4.34 -9.94
C LEU A 154 18.84 -3.56 -11.12
N GLY A 155 18.27 -2.41 -11.46
CA GLY A 155 18.69 -1.61 -12.64
C GLY A 155 19.80 -0.60 -12.38
N SER A 156 20.06 -0.25 -11.11
CA SER A 156 21.12 0.70 -10.77
C SER A 156 22.47 0.01 -10.65
N SER A 157 23.49 0.57 -11.28
CA SER A 157 24.89 0.15 -11.10
C SER A 157 25.52 0.82 -9.87
N ASP A 158 24.93 1.90 -9.38
CA ASP A 158 25.44 2.68 -8.26
C ASP A 158 25.26 1.96 -6.91
N GLY A 159 26.32 1.84 -6.14
CA GLY A 159 26.33 1.20 -4.81
C GLY A 159 25.52 1.96 -3.78
N GLY A 160 25.45 3.30 -3.85
CA GLY A 160 24.69 4.14 -2.94
C GLY A 160 23.18 3.90 -3.08
N THR A 161 22.68 3.86 -4.31
CA THR A 161 21.28 3.54 -4.61
C THR A 161 20.89 2.16 -4.10
N LYS A 162 21.74 1.15 -4.28
CA LYS A 162 21.51 -0.19 -3.77
C LYS A 162 21.48 -0.24 -2.24
N LEU A 163 22.39 0.45 -1.58
CA LEU A 163 22.42 0.54 -0.12
C LEU A 163 21.13 1.14 0.44
N ILE A 164 20.68 2.27 -0.12
CA ILE A 164 19.44 2.94 0.31
C ILE A 164 18.23 2.03 0.08
N ALA A 165 18.15 1.36 -1.07
CA ALA A 165 17.09 0.41 -1.35
C ALA A 165 17.07 -0.75 -0.35
N ILE A 166 18.23 -1.33 0.01
CA ILE A 166 18.35 -2.40 1.03
C ILE A 166 17.86 -1.88 2.39
N LEU A 167 18.31 -0.71 2.82
CA LEU A 167 17.90 -0.13 4.10
C LEU A 167 16.37 0.09 4.16
N LEU A 168 15.77 0.60 3.08
CA LEU A 168 14.32 0.77 2.98
C LEU A 168 13.57 -0.57 3.00
N ILE A 169 14.09 -1.60 2.33
CA ILE A 169 13.50 -2.95 2.35
C ILE A 169 13.56 -3.54 3.76
N ILE A 170 14.70 -3.43 4.46
CA ILE A 170 14.85 -3.90 5.85
C ILE A 170 13.88 -3.15 6.76
N PHE A 171 13.81 -1.84 6.66
CA PHE A 171 12.90 -1.01 7.46
C PHE A 171 11.44 -1.37 7.21
N MET A 172 11.03 -1.52 5.95
CA MET A 172 9.68 -1.94 5.57
C MET A 172 9.35 -3.34 6.12
N SER A 173 10.30 -4.28 6.01
CA SER A 173 10.14 -5.65 6.52
C SER A 173 10.00 -5.66 8.05
N ALA A 174 10.82 -4.90 8.77
CA ALA A 174 10.78 -4.81 10.22
C ALA A 174 9.47 -4.17 10.71
N THR A 175 9.01 -3.08 10.07
CA THR A 175 7.74 -2.43 10.43
C THR A 175 6.54 -3.33 10.14
N THR A 176 6.54 -4.02 9.00
CA THR A 176 5.49 -4.97 8.62
C THR A 176 5.45 -6.14 9.60
N PHE A 177 6.60 -6.73 9.92
CA PHE A 177 6.69 -7.82 10.89
C PHE A 177 6.18 -7.39 12.27
N THR A 178 6.58 -6.22 12.74
CA THR A 178 6.15 -5.68 14.04
C THR A 178 4.63 -5.48 14.07
N THR A 179 4.07 -4.91 13.01
CA THR A 179 2.63 -4.68 12.89
C THR A 179 1.86 -6.00 12.89
N GLN A 180 2.29 -6.99 12.09
CA GLN A 180 1.65 -8.31 12.05
C GLN A 180 1.74 -9.04 13.39
N ARG A 181 2.90 -8.99 14.04
CA ARG A 181 3.08 -9.57 15.38
C ARG A 181 2.14 -8.94 16.41
N GLN A 182 1.99 -7.60 16.41
CA GLN A 182 1.08 -6.92 17.32
C GLN A 182 -0.38 -7.30 17.10
N LEU A 183 -0.79 -7.47 15.84
CA LEU A 183 -2.16 -7.90 15.50
C LEU A 183 -2.44 -9.35 15.96
N MET A 184 -1.44 -10.24 15.89
CA MET A 184 -1.60 -11.64 16.31
C MET A 184 -1.54 -11.82 17.84
N VAL A 185 -0.72 -11.06 18.55
CA VAL A 185 -0.50 -11.23 19.99
C VAL A 185 -1.54 -10.47 20.82
N LYS A 186 -2.04 -9.33 20.32
CA LYS A 186 -3.04 -8.51 21.02
C LYS A 186 -4.48 -8.73 20.52
N GLY A 187 -4.68 -9.64 19.59
CA GLY A 187 -5.99 -10.13 19.16
C GLY A 187 -6.33 -11.39 19.91
#